data_a84faa004d2523b752816e919fdb3d7b
#
_entry.id   a84faa004d2523b752816e919fdb3d7b
#
_cell.length_a   1.000
_cell.length_b   1.000
_cell.length_c   1.000
_cell.angle_alpha   90.00
_cell.angle_beta   90.00
_cell.angle_gamma   90.00
#
_symmetry.space_group_name_H-M   'P 1'
#
loop_
_entity.id
_entity.type
_entity.pdbx_description
1 polymer ?
#
loop_
_entity_poly.entity_id
_entity_poly.type
_entity_poly.pdbx_seq_one_letter_code
_entity_poly.pdbx_strand_id
1 'polypeptide(L)'
;MTNSAMKNIAIIGATGGIGQAFVEHYVASKETRCIYACARSPLKYVDEDSRIISINLDYEQPDSIEAAAEEITARSLDMIIAATGILHAEGAPPLQPEKSLRDINAEQLQRVLDINTIGPALLLRHFLPLLKKDSRAVFALLSARVGSISDNRLGGWYSYRASKAALNMLIKTASIETRRTNKQAIIVGLHPGTVDSQLSKPFQARVPENKLFTAAQSAAYMADVLESVDIEDTGKCFAWDGKEVPA
;
A
#
# COMPACT_ATOMS: atom_id res chain seq x y z
N MET A 1 16.33 2.72 -28.87
CA MET A 1 15.00 2.74 -28.20
C MET A 1 14.87 1.41 -27.50
N THR A 2 15.10 1.38 -26.20
CA THR A 2 14.90 0.17 -25.40
C THR A 2 13.40 -0.13 -25.40
N ASN A 3 13.04 -1.30 -25.94
CA ASN A 3 11.67 -1.78 -25.93
C ASN A 3 11.31 -2.07 -24.45
N SER A 4 10.80 -1.07 -23.73
CA SER A 4 10.39 -1.25 -22.35
C SER A 4 9.25 -2.27 -22.33
N ALA A 5 9.43 -3.35 -21.58
CA ALA A 5 8.43 -4.41 -21.50
C ALA A 5 7.18 -3.85 -20.83
N MET A 6 6.02 -4.08 -21.44
CA MET A 6 4.74 -3.64 -20.88
C MET A 6 4.43 -4.32 -19.55
N LYS A 7 4.06 -3.55 -18.53
CA LYS A 7 3.86 -3.98 -17.16
C LYS A 7 2.44 -4.46 -16.87
N ASN A 8 2.31 -5.57 -16.14
CA ASN A 8 1.08 -6.01 -15.47
C ASN A 8 1.13 -5.57 -14.02
N ILE A 9 0.15 -4.81 -13.56
CA ILE A 9 0.15 -4.15 -12.25
C ILE A 9 -1.11 -4.52 -11.48
N ALA A 10 -0.99 -4.90 -10.21
CA ALA A 10 -2.13 -5.03 -9.30
C ALA A 10 -2.14 -3.86 -8.31
N ILE A 11 -3.28 -3.18 -8.17
CA ILE A 11 -3.46 -2.07 -7.24
C ILE A 11 -4.59 -2.41 -6.28
N ILE A 12 -4.25 -2.61 -5.01
CA ILE A 12 -5.21 -2.96 -3.95
C ILE A 12 -5.61 -1.68 -3.21
N GLY A 13 -6.92 -1.51 -3.01
CA GLY A 13 -7.49 -0.26 -2.50
C GLY A 13 -7.68 0.78 -3.62
N ALA A 14 -7.93 0.32 -4.84
CA ALA A 14 -8.01 1.13 -6.06
C ALA A 14 -9.10 2.22 -6.04
N THR A 15 -10.10 2.14 -5.16
CA THR A 15 -11.13 3.17 -4.97
C THR A 15 -10.79 4.21 -3.90
N GLY A 16 -9.70 4.00 -3.13
CA GLY A 16 -9.18 4.98 -2.18
C GLY A 16 -8.42 6.10 -2.88
N GLY A 17 -8.27 7.28 -2.24
CA GLY A 17 -7.66 8.45 -2.90
C GLY A 17 -6.29 8.17 -3.52
N ILE A 18 -5.36 7.54 -2.78
CA ILE A 18 -4.02 7.20 -3.30
C ILE A 18 -4.10 6.04 -4.30
N GLY A 19 -4.92 5.01 -4.02
CA GLY A 19 -5.07 3.86 -4.91
C GLY A 19 -5.63 4.26 -6.28
N GLN A 20 -6.66 5.11 -6.30
CA GLN A 20 -7.20 5.69 -7.52
C GLN A 20 -6.15 6.50 -8.28
N ALA A 21 -5.37 7.34 -7.57
CA ALA A 21 -4.31 8.12 -8.19
C ALA A 21 -3.21 7.23 -8.81
N PHE A 22 -2.91 6.07 -8.24
CA PHE A 22 -2.02 5.08 -8.86
C PHE A 22 -2.65 4.47 -10.12
N VAL A 23 -3.95 4.14 -10.11
CA VAL A 23 -4.64 3.65 -11.31
C VAL A 23 -4.53 4.68 -12.44
N GLU A 24 -4.87 5.94 -12.16
CA GLU A 24 -4.78 7.04 -13.13
C GLU A 24 -3.35 7.25 -13.65
N HIS A 25 -2.35 7.21 -12.75
CA HIS A 25 -0.94 7.35 -13.11
C HIS A 25 -0.50 6.26 -14.09
N TYR A 26 -0.81 4.99 -13.81
CA TYR A 26 -0.38 3.88 -14.65
C TYR A 26 -1.23 3.72 -15.92
N VAL A 27 -2.49 4.12 -15.92
CA VAL A 27 -3.31 4.22 -17.14
C VAL A 27 -2.71 5.23 -18.12
N ALA A 28 -2.19 6.36 -17.62
CA ALA A 28 -1.54 7.35 -18.47
C ALA A 28 -0.21 6.85 -19.09
N SER A 29 0.41 5.82 -18.51
CA SER A 29 1.66 5.24 -18.99
C SER A 29 1.44 4.32 -20.19
N LYS A 30 2.23 4.52 -21.25
CA LYS A 30 2.26 3.63 -22.43
C LYS A 30 2.94 2.26 -22.13
N GLU A 31 3.62 2.14 -21.01
CA GLU A 31 4.29 0.92 -20.56
C GLU A 31 3.35 0.00 -19.76
N THR A 32 2.10 0.40 -19.55
CA THR A 32 1.12 -0.42 -18.84
C THR A 32 0.34 -1.31 -19.80
N ARG A 33 0.40 -2.61 -19.58
CA ARG A 33 -0.38 -3.61 -20.32
C ARG A 33 -1.74 -3.83 -19.69
N CYS A 34 -1.77 -4.05 -18.36
CA CYS A 34 -2.97 -4.37 -17.63
C CYS A 34 -2.89 -3.86 -16.20
N ILE A 35 -3.99 -3.38 -15.65
CA ILE A 35 -4.15 -2.98 -14.25
C ILE A 35 -5.26 -3.83 -13.62
N TYR A 36 -4.92 -4.69 -12.67
CA TYR A 36 -5.86 -5.38 -11.81
C TYR A 36 -6.20 -4.47 -10.63
N ALA A 37 -7.33 -3.81 -10.73
CA ALA A 37 -7.79 -2.82 -9.76
C ALA A 37 -8.66 -3.47 -8.70
N CYS A 38 -8.07 -3.81 -7.53
CA CYS A 38 -8.73 -4.53 -6.46
C CYS A 38 -9.35 -3.58 -5.44
N ALA A 39 -10.65 -3.71 -5.17
CA ALA A 39 -11.37 -2.90 -4.20
C ALA A 39 -12.67 -3.58 -3.73
N ARG A 40 -13.23 -3.11 -2.61
CA ARG A 40 -14.53 -3.56 -2.08
C ARG A 40 -15.72 -3.20 -2.98
N SER A 41 -15.57 -2.15 -3.75
CA SER A 41 -16.60 -1.65 -4.67
C SER A 41 -16.02 -1.53 -6.06
N PRO A 42 -16.80 -1.77 -7.12
CA PRO A 42 -16.34 -1.60 -8.50
C PRO A 42 -15.82 -0.17 -8.73
N LEU A 43 -14.77 -0.05 -9.55
CA LEU A 43 -14.31 1.27 -10.00
C LEU A 43 -15.31 1.86 -11.00
N LYS A 44 -15.49 3.16 -10.92
CA LYS A 44 -16.41 3.90 -11.79
C LYS A 44 -15.94 3.99 -13.27
N TYR A 45 -14.67 3.69 -13.53
CA TYR A 45 -14.01 3.93 -14.84
C TYR A 45 -13.61 2.64 -15.56
N VAL A 46 -14.05 1.48 -15.12
CA VAL A 46 -13.67 0.18 -15.74
C VAL A 46 -14.11 0.12 -17.22
N ASP A 47 -15.20 0.77 -17.54
CA ASP A 47 -15.75 0.81 -18.90
C ASP A 47 -15.00 1.78 -19.85
N GLU A 48 -14.13 2.64 -19.32
CA GLU A 48 -13.44 3.69 -20.08
C GLU A 48 -12.08 3.23 -20.64
N ASP A 49 -11.42 2.25 -20.01
CA ASP A 49 -10.13 1.71 -20.47
C ASP A 49 -10.07 0.18 -20.30
N SER A 50 -10.04 -0.53 -21.42
CA SER A 50 -10.02 -2.00 -21.46
C SER A 50 -8.81 -2.64 -20.80
N ARG A 51 -7.79 -1.87 -20.42
CA ARG A 51 -6.63 -2.35 -19.65
C ARG A 51 -6.93 -2.50 -18.15
N ILE A 52 -8.04 -1.93 -17.66
CA ILE A 52 -8.41 -2.01 -16.24
C ILE A 52 -9.34 -3.20 -16.03
N ILE A 53 -8.95 -4.10 -15.17
CA ILE A 53 -9.77 -5.24 -14.73
C ILE A 53 -10.12 -5.01 -13.27
N SER A 54 -11.42 -4.86 -12.97
CA SER A 54 -11.89 -4.69 -11.59
C SER A 54 -12.01 -6.05 -10.91
N ILE A 55 -11.43 -6.17 -9.70
CA ILE A 55 -11.49 -7.38 -8.88
C ILE A 55 -12.05 -7.01 -7.51
N ASN A 56 -12.98 -7.81 -6.99
CA ASN A 56 -13.47 -7.63 -5.62
C ASN A 56 -12.43 -8.10 -4.61
N LEU A 57 -12.09 -7.24 -3.63
CA LEU A 57 -11.21 -7.58 -2.52
C LEU A 57 -11.56 -6.76 -1.29
N ASP A 58 -11.84 -7.45 -0.19
CA ASP A 58 -12.20 -6.86 1.09
C ASP A 58 -11.43 -7.51 2.24
N TYR A 59 -10.67 -6.73 3.00
CA TYR A 59 -9.92 -7.23 4.16
C TYR A 59 -10.82 -7.69 5.32
N GLU A 60 -12.06 -7.20 5.37
CA GLU A 60 -13.07 -7.69 6.33
C GLU A 60 -13.65 -9.07 5.91
N GLN A 61 -13.31 -9.54 4.71
CA GLN A 61 -13.66 -10.85 4.17
C GLN A 61 -12.38 -11.55 3.67
N PRO A 62 -11.61 -12.20 4.56
CA PRO A 62 -10.30 -12.76 4.22
C PRO A 62 -10.27 -13.68 3.00
N ASP A 63 -11.31 -14.48 2.79
CA ASP A 63 -11.43 -15.38 1.64
C ASP A 63 -11.47 -14.63 0.30
N SER A 64 -11.89 -13.36 0.31
CA SER A 64 -11.88 -12.52 -0.90
C SER A 64 -10.48 -12.21 -1.39
N ILE A 65 -9.46 -12.24 -0.51
CA ILE A 65 -8.06 -11.99 -0.86
C ILE A 65 -7.51 -13.16 -1.68
N GLU A 66 -7.81 -14.40 -1.28
CA GLU A 66 -7.42 -15.60 -2.02
C GLU A 66 -8.14 -15.64 -3.38
N ALA A 67 -9.46 -15.44 -3.38
CA ALA A 67 -10.27 -15.40 -4.60
C ALA A 67 -9.75 -14.32 -5.58
N ALA A 68 -9.43 -13.12 -5.09
CA ALA A 68 -8.86 -12.07 -5.91
C ALA A 68 -7.52 -12.46 -6.54
N ALA A 69 -6.67 -13.17 -5.81
CA ALA A 69 -5.40 -13.66 -6.33
C ALA A 69 -5.61 -14.74 -7.41
N GLU A 70 -6.65 -15.57 -7.30
CA GLU A 70 -7.01 -16.57 -8.30
C GLU A 70 -7.59 -15.96 -9.58
N GLU A 71 -8.33 -14.86 -9.47
CA GLU A 71 -8.85 -14.12 -10.62
C GLU A 71 -7.76 -13.46 -11.47
N ILE A 72 -6.59 -13.20 -10.91
CA ILE A 72 -5.46 -12.61 -11.66
C ILE A 72 -4.90 -13.65 -12.62
N THR A 73 -5.25 -13.53 -13.89
CA THR A 73 -4.86 -14.46 -14.96
C THR A 73 -3.40 -14.31 -15.38
N ALA A 74 -2.86 -13.09 -15.33
CA ALA A 74 -1.44 -12.83 -15.57
C ALA A 74 -0.63 -13.25 -14.35
N ARG A 75 -0.31 -14.52 -14.22
CA ARG A 75 0.54 -15.08 -13.15
C ARG A 75 2.00 -14.59 -13.24
N SER A 76 2.21 -13.35 -13.61
CA SER A 76 3.49 -12.71 -13.87
C SER A 76 3.32 -11.21 -13.74
N LEU A 77 3.08 -10.75 -12.49
CA LEU A 77 2.96 -9.33 -12.19
C LEU A 77 4.34 -8.69 -12.10
N ASP A 78 4.45 -7.51 -12.71
CA ASP A 78 5.63 -6.65 -12.58
C ASP A 78 5.59 -5.84 -11.28
N MET A 79 4.38 -5.48 -10.85
CA MET A 79 4.19 -4.63 -9.68
C MET A 79 2.88 -4.95 -8.96
N ILE A 80 2.93 -4.90 -7.63
CA ILE A 80 1.77 -4.95 -6.76
C ILE A 80 1.86 -3.76 -5.80
N ILE A 81 0.79 -2.96 -5.70
CA ILE A 81 0.71 -1.80 -4.83
C ILE A 81 -0.48 -1.95 -3.89
N ALA A 82 -0.23 -2.16 -2.60
CA ALA A 82 -1.27 -2.19 -1.57
C ALA A 82 -1.46 -0.78 -0.99
N ALA A 83 -2.44 -0.05 -1.52
CA ALA A 83 -2.76 1.34 -1.16
C ALA A 83 -3.89 1.43 -0.12
N THR A 84 -3.87 0.55 0.87
CA THR A 84 -4.89 0.43 1.91
C THR A 84 -4.42 0.92 3.27
N GLY A 85 -5.37 1.33 4.10
CA GLY A 85 -5.10 1.69 5.49
C GLY A 85 -6.26 2.44 6.13
N ILE A 86 -6.34 2.34 7.47
CA ILE A 86 -7.32 3.06 8.28
C ILE A 86 -6.61 3.72 9.46
N LEU A 87 -7.03 4.96 9.80
CA LEU A 87 -6.58 5.71 10.96
C LEU A 87 -7.78 6.15 11.81
N HIS A 88 -8.87 6.49 11.14
CA HIS A 88 -10.15 6.83 11.75
C HIS A 88 -11.28 6.39 10.83
N ALA A 89 -12.47 6.25 11.37
CA ALA A 89 -13.69 6.00 10.62
C ALA A 89 -14.90 6.59 11.37
N GLU A 90 -15.88 7.07 10.63
CA GLU A 90 -17.20 7.36 11.15
C GLU A 90 -17.93 6.04 11.45
N GLY A 91 -18.90 6.10 12.36
CA GLY A 91 -19.68 4.93 12.75
C GLY A 91 -20.05 4.95 14.23
N ALA A 92 -20.67 3.89 14.71
CA ALA A 92 -21.03 3.72 16.10
C ALA A 92 -20.51 2.35 16.62
N PRO A 93 -19.43 2.33 17.41
CA PRO A 93 -18.63 3.48 17.83
C PRO A 93 -17.70 4.02 16.72
N PRO A 94 -17.37 5.32 16.73
CA PRO A 94 -16.42 5.88 15.78
C PRO A 94 -15.00 5.40 16.10
N LEU A 95 -14.21 5.10 15.07
CA LEU A 95 -12.78 4.87 15.22
C LEU A 95 -12.05 6.21 15.26
N GLN A 96 -11.30 6.48 16.34
CA GLN A 96 -10.50 7.68 16.49
C GLN A 96 -9.08 7.31 16.98
N PRO A 97 -8.02 7.93 16.43
CA PRO A 97 -6.67 7.63 16.90
C PRO A 97 -6.48 8.14 18.34
N GLU A 98 -5.90 7.31 19.17
CA GLU A 98 -5.70 7.52 20.59
C GLU A 98 -4.71 8.67 20.85
N LYS A 99 -5.08 9.59 21.75
CA LYS A 99 -4.20 10.67 22.20
C LYS A 99 -3.43 10.32 23.46
N SER A 100 -3.94 9.37 24.24
CA SER A 100 -3.35 8.92 25.51
C SER A 100 -3.60 7.44 25.74
N LEU A 101 -2.88 6.85 26.71
CA LEU A 101 -3.08 5.45 27.14
C LEU A 101 -4.53 5.15 27.58
N ARG A 102 -5.23 6.14 28.09
CA ARG A 102 -6.63 6.00 28.57
C ARG A 102 -7.60 5.76 27.43
N ASP A 103 -7.23 6.14 26.21
CA ASP A 103 -8.09 6.04 25.03
C ASP A 103 -7.95 4.66 24.35
N ILE A 104 -7.02 3.82 24.81
CA ILE A 104 -6.80 2.49 24.20
C ILE A 104 -8.03 1.61 24.45
N ASN A 105 -8.58 1.10 23.36
CA ASN A 105 -9.72 0.20 23.33
C ASN A 105 -9.38 -1.03 22.49
N ALA A 106 -9.68 -2.22 23.02
CA ALA A 106 -9.32 -3.49 22.38
C ALA A 106 -9.99 -3.67 21.00
N GLU A 107 -11.26 -3.30 20.86
CA GLU A 107 -12.00 -3.44 19.59
C GLU A 107 -11.43 -2.51 18.52
N GLN A 108 -11.11 -1.26 18.88
CA GLN A 108 -10.51 -0.30 17.95
C GLN A 108 -9.10 -0.73 17.55
N LEU A 109 -8.29 -1.20 18.52
CA LEU A 109 -6.96 -1.73 18.25
C LEU A 109 -7.03 -2.92 17.28
N GLN A 110 -7.93 -3.87 17.54
CA GLN A 110 -8.15 -5.03 16.68
C GLN A 110 -8.53 -4.59 15.26
N ARG A 111 -9.51 -3.69 15.11
CA ARG A 111 -9.95 -3.20 13.80
C ARG A 111 -8.82 -2.53 13.01
N VAL A 112 -7.98 -1.75 13.69
CA VAL A 112 -6.81 -1.11 13.04
C VAL A 112 -5.79 -2.15 12.61
N LEU A 113 -5.54 -3.19 13.44
CA LEU A 113 -4.64 -4.29 13.11
C LEU A 113 -5.19 -5.14 11.95
N ASP A 114 -6.49 -5.42 11.92
CA ASP A 114 -7.11 -6.20 10.85
C ASP A 114 -6.86 -5.55 9.48
N ILE A 115 -7.09 -4.25 9.37
CA ILE A 115 -6.95 -3.52 8.10
C ILE A 115 -5.49 -3.18 7.77
N ASN A 116 -4.70 -2.75 8.75
CA ASN A 116 -3.36 -2.23 8.48
C ASN A 116 -2.24 -3.29 8.54
N THR A 117 -2.53 -4.47 9.09
CA THR A 117 -1.52 -5.50 9.37
C THR A 117 -1.95 -6.87 8.86
N ILE A 118 -3.12 -7.39 9.31
CA ILE A 118 -3.57 -8.74 8.98
C ILE A 118 -3.95 -8.83 7.50
N GLY A 119 -4.75 -7.90 6.99
CA GLY A 119 -5.08 -7.84 5.56
C GLY A 119 -3.83 -7.81 4.67
N PRO A 120 -2.88 -6.88 4.89
CA PRO A 120 -1.58 -6.87 4.21
C PRO A 120 -0.77 -8.16 4.37
N ALA A 121 -0.81 -8.84 5.51
CA ALA A 121 -0.14 -10.13 5.69
C ALA A 121 -0.75 -11.21 4.79
N LEU A 122 -2.07 -11.25 4.69
CA LEU A 122 -2.78 -12.16 3.77
C LEU A 122 -2.51 -11.81 2.31
N LEU A 123 -2.41 -10.52 1.96
CA LEU A 123 -1.95 -10.12 0.63
C LEU A 123 -0.54 -10.65 0.33
N LEU A 124 0.41 -10.49 1.24
CA LEU A 124 1.74 -11.05 1.05
C LEU A 124 1.68 -12.56 0.79
N ARG A 125 0.85 -13.30 1.55
CA ARG A 125 0.69 -14.75 1.38
C ARG A 125 0.19 -15.12 -0.01
N HIS A 126 -0.88 -14.46 -0.50
CA HIS A 126 -1.58 -14.87 -1.72
C HIS A 126 -1.05 -14.20 -2.99
N PHE A 127 -0.50 -12.98 -2.89
CA PHE A 127 -0.09 -12.18 -4.05
C PHE A 127 1.42 -12.25 -4.34
N LEU A 128 2.30 -12.49 -3.36
CA LEU A 128 3.75 -12.67 -3.63
C LEU A 128 4.04 -13.75 -4.68
N PRO A 129 3.34 -14.90 -4.68
CA PRO A 129 3.55 -15.91 -5.72
C PRO A 129 3.21 -15.47 -7.15
N LEU A 130 2.44 -14.38 -7.31
CA LEU A 130 2.05 -13.83 -8.60
C LEU A 130 3.12 -12.92 -9.22
N LEU A 131 4.12 -12.48 -8.44
CA LEU A 131 5.24 -11.72 -8.97
C LEU A 131 6.08 -12.57 -9.93
N LYS A 132 6.51 -11.96 -11.04
CA LYS A 132 7.44 -12.61 -11.97
C LYS A 132 8.78 -12.95 -11.26
N LYS A 133 9.45 -14.01 -11.75
CA LYS A 133 10.67 -14.55 -11.14
C LYS A 133 11.91 -14.39 -11.99
N ASP A 134 11.75 -14.04 -13.25
CA ASP A 134 12.79 -13.93 -14.27
C ASP A 134 13.33 -12.50 -14.45
N SER A 135 12.64 -11.54 -13.90
CA SER A 135 13.00 -10.12 -13.98
C SER A 135 12.53 -9.36 -12.74
N ARG A 136 13.03 -8.15 -12.59
CA ARG A 136 12.65 -7.25 -11.49
C ARG A 136 11.14 -7.16 -11.34
N ALA A 137 10.65 -7.39 -10.13
CA ALA A 137 9.25 -7.24 -9.76
C ALA A 137 9.13 -6.62 -8.36
N VAL A 138 8.14 -5.77 -8.14
CA VAL A 138 8.01 -4.98 -6.92
C VAL A 138 6.68 -5.25 -6.22
N PHE A 139 6.73 -5.46 -4.90
CA PHE A 139 5.57 -5.43 -4.03
C PHE A 139 5.68 -4.28 -3.03
N ALA A 140 4.89 -3.25 -3.21
CA ALA A 140 4.84 -2.08 -2.37
C ALA A 140 3.62 -2.10 -1.45
N LEU A 141 3.81 -1.77 -0.17
CA LEU A 141 2.72 -1.64 0.79
C LEU A 141 2.76 -0.25 1.42
N LEU A 142 1.61 0.45 1.43
CA LEU A 142 1.53 1.75 2.08
C LEU A 142 1.69 1.60 3.59
N SER A 143 2.87 2.00 4.06
CA SER A 143 3.20 2.16 5.47
C SER A 143 3.10 3.64 5.87
N ALA A 144 3.73 4.03 6.94
CA ALA A 144 3.78 5.41 7.40
C ALA A 144 5.04 5.65 8.24
N ARG A 145 5.59 6.85 8.19
CA ARG A 145 6.72 7.26 9.05
C ARG A 145 6.43 7.03 10.54
N VAL A 146 5.18 7.19 10.96
CA VAL A 146 4.76 6.95 12.34
C VAL A 146 4.86 5.48 12.79
N GLY A 147 5.07 4.54 11.86
CA GLY A 147 5.39 3.14 12.15
C GLY A 147 6.85 2.92 12.57
N SER A 148 7.73 3.91 12.39
CA SER A 148 9.10 3.86 12.90
C SER A 148 9.11 3.93 14.43
N ILE A 149 9.78 2.98 15.07
CA ILE A 149 9.96 2.95 16.53
C ILE A 149 11.03 3.96 16.93
N SER A 150 12.13 4.00 16.19
CA SER A 150 13.27 4.86 16.49
C SER A 150 13.01 6.34 16.21
N ASP A 151 12.13 6.69 15.26
CA ASP A 151 11.74 8.06 14.93
C ASP A 151 10.53 8.58 15.75
N ASN A 152 9.98 7.76 16.66
CA ASN A 152 8.83 8.15 17.47
C ASN A 152 9.23 9.13 18.58
N ARG A 153 8.93 10.43 18.38
CA ARG A 153 9.15 11.51 19.35
C ARG A 153 7.86 12.12 19.89
N LEU A 154 6.74 11.88 19.20
CA LEU A 154 5.48 12.55 19.49
C LEU A 154 4.53 11.70 20.35
N GLY A 155 4.64 10.38 20.31
CA GLY A 155 3.68 9.47 20.94
C GLY A 155 2.27 9.56 20.34
N GLY A 156 1.26 9.10 21.08
CA GLY A 156 -0.13 9.05 20.62
C GLY A 156 -0.35 8.06 19.46
N TRP A 157 -1.59 7.93 18.99
CA TRP A 157 -1.97 7.07 17.87
C TRP A 157 -1.50 5.62 18.04
N TYR A 158 -1.70 5.07 19.22
CA TYR A 158 -1.12 3.79 19.65
C TYR A 158 -1.42 2.67 18.66
N SER A 159 -2.71 2.47 18.35
CA SER A 159 -3.14 1.42 17.43
C SER A 159 -2.53 1.61 16.03
N TYR A 160 -2.55 2.83 15.52
CA TYR A 160 -2.03 3.11 14.18
C TYR A 160 -0.51 2.92 14.08
N ARG A 161 0.25 3.46 15.07
CA ARG A 161 1.71 3.25 15.14
C ARG A 161 2.05 1.77 15.25
N ALA A 162 1.41 1.07 16.18
CA ALA A 162 1.63 -0.36 16.37
C ALA A 162 1.34 -1.16 15.10
N SER A 163 0.22 -0.86 14.41
CA SER A 163 -0.14 -1.54 13.16
C SER A 163 0.87 -1.31 12.03
N LYS A 164 1.39 -0.08 11.89
CA LYS A 164 2.38 0.24 10.84
C LYS A 164 3.78 -0.28 11.20
N ALA A 165 4.15 -0.34 12.48
CA ALA A 165 5.38 -1.02 12.94
C ALA A 165 5.30 -2.53 12.65
N ALA A 166 4.16 -3.17 12.96
CA ALA A 166 3.92 -4.58 12.63
C ALA A 166 3.96 -4.83 11.13
N LEU A 167 3.37 -3.95 10.31
CA LEU A 167 3.46 -4.03 8.85
C LEU A 167 4.91 -3.95 8.36
N ASN A 168 5.73 -3.04 8.91
CA ASN A 168 7.15 -2.91 8.56
C ASN A 168 7.92 -4.21 8.91
N MET A 169 7.60 -4.85 10.04
CA MET A 169 8.18 -6.15 10.40
C MET A 169 7.76 -7.24 9.41
N LEU A 170 6.49 -7.29 8.98
CA LEU A 170 6.02 -8.25 7.97
C LEU A 170 6.73 -8.06 6.63
N ILE A 171 6.89 -6.81 6.17
CA ILE A 171 7.64 -6.47 4.95
C ILE A 171 9.07 -7.00 5.06
N LYS A 172 9.75 -6.75 6.17
CA LYS A 172 11.12 -7.23 6.41
C LYS A 172 11.19 -8.75 6.40
N THR A 173 10.30 -9.41 7.12
CA THR A 173 10.28 -10.87 7.23
C THR A 173 9.99 -11.52 5.89
N ALA A 174 8.96 -11.04 5.16
CA ALA A 174 8.62 -11.53 3.83
C ALA A 174 9.76 -11.34 2.82
N SER A 175 10.51 -10.24 2.89
CA SER A 175 11.65 -10.00 2.01
C SER A 175 12.76 -11.04 2.20
N ILE A 176 13.04 -11.44 3.44
CA ILE A 176 14.04 -12.46 3.77
C ILE A 176 13.60 -13.85 3.27
N GLU A 177 12.33 -14.20 3.45
CA GLU A 177 11.78 -15.47 3.00
C GLU A 177 11.77 -15.55 1.47
N THR A 178 11.24 -14.50 0.82
CA THR A 178 11.07 -14.45 -0.64
C THR A 178 12.39 -14.53 -1.39
N ARG A 179 13.49 -14.02 -0.85
CA ARG A 179 14.84 -14.16 -1.44
C ARG A 179 15.25 -15.60 -1.74
N ARG A 180 14.66 -16.58 -1.03
CA ARG A 180 14.96 -18.02 -1.23
C ARG A 180 14.30 -18.58 -2.48
N THR A 181 13.18 -18.02 -2.91
CA THR A 181 12.32 -18.53 -3.98
C THR A 181 12.17 -17.60 -5.18
N ASN A 182 12.36 -16.29 -4.97
CA ASN A 182 12.33 -15.25 -6.00
C ASN A 182 13.37 -14.17 -5.69
N LYS A 183 14.54 -14.26 -6.33
CA LYS A 183 15.66 -13.33 -6.15
C LYS A 183 15.44 -11.98 -6.84
N GLN A 184 14.42 -11.86 -7.67
CA GLN A 184 14.09 -10.63 -8.42
C GLN A 184 12.99 -9.80 -7.75
N ALA A 185 12.37 -10.34 -6.69
CA ALA A 185 11.32 -9.66 -5.97
C ALA A 185 11.87 -8.63 -4.99
N ILE A 186 11.33 -7.43 -5.07
CA ILE A 186 11.61 -6.29 -4.19
C ILE A 186 10.35 -6.02 -3.38
N ILE A 187 10.40 -6.15 -2.06
CA ILE A 187 9.25 -5.92 -1.17
C ILE A 187 9.56 -4.71 -0.31
N VAL A 188 8.78 -3.63 -0.43
CA VAL A 188 9.07 -2.36 0.25
C VAL A 188 7.83 -1.76 0.90
N GLY A 189 8.04 -1.02 1.99
CA GLY A 189 7.07 -0.12 2.55
C GLY A 189 7.18 1.28 1.89
N LEU A 190 6.05 1.97 1.75
CA LEU A 190 6.02 3.35 1.25
C LEU A 190 5.30 4.26 2.25
N HIS A 191 5.93 5.39 2.57
CA HIS A 191 5.29 6.49 3.28
C HIS A 191 4.90 7.58 2.28
N PRO A 192 3.58 7.84 2.08
CA PRO A 192 3.09 8.74 1.03
C PRO A 192 3.26 10.23 1.32
N GLY A 193 3.84 10.60 2.48
CA GLY A 193 3.76 11.96 3.00
C GLY A 193 2.38 12.24 3.62
N THR A 194 2.06 13.51 3.82
CA THR A 194 0.69 13.91 4.20
C THR A 194 -0.10 14.22 2.93
N VAL A 195 -1.08 13.38 2.64
CA VAL A 195 -1.89 13.48 1.42
C VAL A 195 -3.26 14.05 1.77
N ASP A 196 -3.75 15.01 1.01
CA ASP A 196 -5.13 15.50 1.14
C ASP A 196 -6.11 14.39 0.75
N SER A 197 -6.61 13.72 1.76
CA SER A 197 -7.49 12.56 1.67
C SER A 197 -8.42 12.48 2.88
N GLN A 198 -9.44 11.67 2.80
CA GLN A 198 -10.35 11.44 3.93
C GLN A 198 -9.58 10.99 5.19
N LEU A 199 -8.55 10.15 5.02
CA LEU A 199 -7.75 9.63 6.12
C LEU A 199 -6.97 10.70 6.88
N SER A 200 -6.46 11.72 6.20
CA SER A 200 -5.64 12.79 6.82
C SER A 200 -6.44 14.02 7.21
N LYS A 201 -7.63 14.21 6.64
CA LYS A 201 -8.43 15.44 6.75
C LYS A 201 -8.58 15.99 8.18
N PRO A 202 -8.84 15.16 9.21
CA PRO A 202 -8.95 15.67 10.59
C PRO A 202 -7.62 16.17 11.19
N PHE A 203 -6.49 15.87 10.55
CA PHE A 203 -5.13 16.09 11.08
C PHE A 203 -4.32 17.11 10.28
N GLN A 204 -4.90 17.72 9.25
CA GLN A 204 -4.22 18.65 8.34
C GLN A 204 -3.96 20.05 8.91
N ALA A 205 -4.67 20.46 9.95
CA ALA A 205 -4.66 21.84 10.46
C ALA A 205 -3.26 22.39 10.84
N ARG A 206 -2.26 21.51 11.05
CA ARG A 206 -0.87 21.90 11.38
C ARG A 206 0.14 21.49 10.31
N VAL A 207 -0.34 21.02 9.17
CA VAL A 207 0.53 20.62 8.05
C VAL A 207 0.86 21.88 7.23
N PRO A 208 2.13 22.21 7.02
CA PRO A 208 2.49 23.29 6.11
C PRO A 208 1.95 23.02 4.69
N GLU A 209 1.46 24.04 4.00
CA GLU A 209 0.87 23.89 2.65
C GLU A 209 1.79 23.16 1.67
N ASN A 210 3.09 23.45 1.73
CA ASN A 210 4.10 22.80 0.88
C ASN A 210 4.40 21.34 1.26
N LYS A 211 3.78 20.80 2.32
CA LYS A 211 3.89 19.39 2.77
C LYS A 211 2.56 18.64 2.72
N LEU A 212 1.51 19.27 2.25
CA LEU A 212 0.22 18.64 1.99
C LEU A 212 0.12 18.36 0.48
N PHE A 213 0.21 17.09 0.11
CA PHE A 213 0.18 16.67 -1.29
C PHE A 213 -1.23 16.33 -1.74
N THR A 214 -1.51 16.55 -3.02
CA THR A 214 -2.66 15.88 -3.65
C THR A 214 -2.38 14.38 -3.77
N ALA A 215 -3.43 13.58 -3.92
CA ALA A 215 -3.28 12.14 -4.13
C ALA A 215 -2.44 11.85 -5.41
N ALA A 216 -2.65 12.62 -6.48
CA ALA A 216 -1.90 12.50 -7.73
C ALA A 216 -0.40 12.81 -7.55
N GLN A 217 -0.05 13.89 -6.82
CA GLN A 217 1.35 14.21 -6.51
C GLN A 217 2.02 13.10 -5.71
N SER A 218 1.34 12.62 -4.64
CA SER A 218 1.89 11.56 -3.80
C SER A 218 2.06 10.25 -4.58
N ALA A 219 1.10 9.87 -5.42
CA ALA A 219 1.21 8.68 -6.27
C ALA A 219 2.36 8.79 -7.27
N ALA A 220 2.55 9.95 -7.90
CA ALA A 220 3.66 10.19 -8.83
C ALA A 220 5.02 10.08 -8.12
N TYR A 221 5.20 10.73 -6.97
CA TYR A 221 6.44 10.64 -6.18
C TYR A 221 6.74 9.20 -5.76
N MET A 222 5.73 8.46 -5.27
CA MET A 222 5.91 7.07 -4.90
C MET A 222 6.18 6.16 -6.11
N ALA A 223 5.59 6.45 -7.27
CA ALA A 223 5.91 5.73 -8.50
C ALA A 223 7.38 5.93 -8.90
N ASP A 224 7.92 7.16 -8.80
CA ASP A 224 9.34 7.44 -9.03
C ASP A 224 10.23 6.65 -8.05
N VAL A 225 9.85 6.55 -6.78
CA VAL A 225 10.56 5.72 -5.79
C VAL A 225 10.51 4.24 -6.21
N LEU A 226 9.34 3.73 -6.63
CA LEU A 226 9.19 2.34 -7.08
C LEU A 226 10.00 2.02 -8.33
N GLU A 227 10.23 2.97 -9.22
CA GLU A 227 11.13 2.78 -10.37
C GLU A 227 12.61 2.77 -9.96
N SER A 228 12.98 3.48 -8.89
CA SER A 228 14.37 3.66 -8.44
C SER A 228 14.89 2.54 -7.53
N VAL A 229 14.01 1.86 -6.75
CA VAL A 229 14.44 0.82 -5.81
C VAL A 229 15.02 -0.39 -6.51
N ASP A 230 16.01 -1.01 -5.89
CA ASP A 230 16.66 -2.22 -6.38
C ASP A 230 16.57 -3.39 -5.37
N ILE A 231 17.23 -4.50 -5.67
CA ILE A 231 17.17 -5.71 -4.85
C ILE A 231 17.78 -5.52 -3.45
N GLU A 232 18.70 -4.60 -3.26
CA GLU A 232 19.31 -4.30 -1.96
C GLU A 232 18.39 -3.44 -1.07
N ASP A 233 17.33 -2.90 -1.66
CA ASP A 233 16.31 -2.14 -0.97
C ASP A 233 15.17 -2.99 -0.41
N THR A 234 15.15 -4.29 -0.77
CA THR A 234 14.07 -5.18 -0.32
C THR A 234 14.03 -5.27 1.22
N GLY A 235 12.85 -5.12 1.79
CA GLY A 235 12.61 -5.14 3.23
C GLY A 235 12.82 -3.78 3.93
N LYS A 236 13.00 -2.70 3.16
CA LYS A 236 13.07 -1.32 3.68
C LYS A 236 11.74 -0.59 3.52
N CYS A 237 11.62 0.55 4.20
CA CYS A 237 10.51 1.49 4.03
C CYS A 237 11.05 2.82 3.50
N PHE A 238 10.44 3.37 2.45
CA PHE A 238 10.85 4.63 1.83
C PHE A 238 9.76 5.69 1.98
N ALA A 239 10.17 6.93 2.18
CA ALA A 239 9.29 8.07 2.06
C ALA A 239 9.11 8.46 0.58
N TRP A 240 8.11 9.27 0.31
CA TRP A 240 7.77 9.82 -1.00
C TRP A 240 8.94 10.51 -1.72
N ASP A 241 9.95 10.99 -0.98
CA ASP A 241 11.16 11.64 -1.49
C ASP A 241 12.34 10.65 -1.69
N GLY A 242 12.09 9.35 -1.62
CA GLY A 242 13.08 8.30 -1.80
C GLY A 242 13.99 8.06 -0.58
N LYS A 243 13.81 8.81 0.51
CA LYS A 243 14.61 8.60 1.72
C LYS A 243 14.10 7.41 2.51
N GLU A 244 15.01 6.59 2.99
CA GLU A 244 14.66 5.50 3.90
C GLU A 244 14.06 6.04 5.20
N VAL A 245 12.94 5.45 5.61
CA VAL A 245 12.32 5.67 6.91
C VAL A 245 12.96 4.69 7.89
N PRO A 246 13.60 5.16 8.97
CA PRO A 246 14.23 4.27 9.93
C PRO A 246 13.22 3.35 10.62
N ALA A 247 13.69 2.15 11.03
CA ALA A 247 12.87 1.15 11.72
C ALA A 247 12.44 1.57 13.15
#